data_170943a8eb8e92cb9daf608c369f98a8
#
_entry.id   170943a8eb8e92cb9daf608c369f98a8
#
_cell.length_a   1.000
_cell.length_b   1.000
_cell.length_c   1.000
_cell.angle_alpha   90.00
_cell.angle_beta   90.00
_cell.angle_gamma   90.00
#
_symmetry.space_group_name_H-M   'P 1'
#
loop_
_entity.id
_entity.type
_entity.pdbx_description
1 polymer ?
#
loop_
_entity_poly.entity_id
_entity_poly.type
_entity_poly.pdbx_seq_one_letter_code
_entity_poly.pdbx_strand_id
1 'polypeptide(L)'
;MKKKLYTAIGLMSGTSMDGIDLSIISSDGYDEFSNILDDYYEYDKNLQDQLVRLRDLVLTKKDLLQNSEKLRELERNLTLFHADAVNQSLKKYRDPIDLIGFHGQTIFHNPNEKITNQLGDGKLLSQ
;
A
#
# COMPACT_ATOMS: atom_id res chain seq x y z
N MET A 1 -27.09 -22.51 -7.48
CA MET A 1 -26.60 -21.17 -7.84
C MET A 1 -25.08 -21.12 -7.71
N LYS A 2 -24.40 -20.84 -8.79
CA LYS A 2 -22.94 -20.73 -8.75
C LYS A 2 -22.53 -19.45 -8.01
N LYS A 3 -21.75 -19.58 -6.95
CA LYS A 3 -21.11 -18.44 -6.31
C LYS A 3 -20.04 -17.88 -7.24
N LYS A 4 -20.02 -16.57 -7.39
CA LYS A 4 -18.98 -15.90 -8.17
C LYS A 4 -17.76 -15.69 -7.28
N LEU A 5 -16.60 -16.15 -7.74
CA LEU A 5 -15.33 -15.93 -7.07
C LEU A 5 -14.61 -14.76 -7.74
N TYR A 6 -14.07 -13.89 -6.90
CA TYR A 6 -13.25 -12.77 -7.32
C TYR A 6 -11.80 -13.02 -6.95
N THR A 7 -10.90 -12.65 -7.81
CA THR A 7 -9.47 -12.65 -7.51
C THR A 7 -9.04 -11.24 -7.16
N ALA A 8 -8.45 -11.10 -5.99
CA ALA A 8 -8.04 -9.80 -5.48
C ALA A 8 -6.57 -9.80 -5.05
N ILE A 9 -5.90 -8.68 -5.25
CA ILE A 9 -4.59 -8.41 -4.68
C ILE A 9 -4.76 -7.49 -3.49
N GLY A 10 -4.22 -7.89 -2.35
CA GLY A 10 -4.13 -7.03 -1.17
C GLY A 10 -2.69 -6.56 -0.97
N LEU A 11 -2.52 -5.26 -0.79
CA LEU A 11 -1.22 -4.64 -0.54
C LEU A 11 -1.26 -3.98 0.83
N MET A 12 -0.30 -4.33 1.69
CA MET A 12 -0.26 -3.84 3.05
C MET A 12 1.16 -3.51 3.48
N SER A 13 1.33 -2.32 4.07
CA SER A 13 2.59 -1.94 4.68
C SER A 13 2.36 -1.55 6.14
N GLY A 14 3.20 -2.10 7.02
CA GLY A 14 3.11 -1.86 8.45
C GLY A 14 3.82 -0.59 8.91
N THR A 15 3.65 -0.27 10.19
CA THR A 15 4.27 0.91 10.80
C THR A 15 5.78 0.81 10.91
N SER A 16 6.35 -0.39 10.79
CA SER A 16 7.80 -0.60 10.77
C SER A 16 8.48 -0.01 9.54
N MET A 17 7.71 0.23 8.47
CA MET A 17 8.21 0.81 7.22
C MET A 17 9.33 -0.01 6.55
N ASP A 18 9.25 -1.34 6.67
CA ASP A 18 10.26 -2.25 6.11
C ASP A 18 9.95 -2.64 4.66
N GLY A 19 8.68 -2.76 4.32
CA GLY A 19 8.27 -3.20 2.99
C GLY A 19 6.77 -3.42 2.92
N ILE A 20 6.35 -4.10 1.88
CA ILE A 20 4.94 -4.40 1.65
C ILE A 20 4.68 -5.90 1.59
N ASP A 21 3.60 -6.32 2.24
CA ASP A 21 3.04 -7.66 2.08
C ASP A 21 2.03 -7.63 0.94
N LEU A 22 2.18 -8.54 0.00
CA LEU A 22 1.27 -8.68 -1.12
C LEU A 22 0.65 -10.07 -1.08
N SER A 23 -0.67 -10.13 -1.10
CA SER A 23 -1.39 -11.40 -1.14
C SER A 23 -2.35 -11.41 -2.33
N ILE A 24 -2.41 -12.55 -3.01
CA ILE A 24 -3.42 -12.79 -4.04
C ILE A 24 -4.39 -13.83 -3.46
N ILE A 25 -5.66 -13.48 -3.44
CA ILE A 25 -6.70 -14.31 -2.87
C ILE A 25 -7.85 -14.53 -3.86
N SER A 26 -8.56 -15.64 -3.66
CA SER A 26 -9.84 -15.90 -4.32
C SER A 26 -10.93 -15.91 -3.24
N SER A 27 -12.00 -15.18 -3.46
CA SER A 27 -13.07 -15.06 -2.47
C SER A 27 -14.40 -14.77 -3.15
N ASP A 28 -15.50 -15.25 -2.54
CA ASP A 28 -16.84 -14.87 -2.96
C ASP A 28 -17.34 -13.60 -2.26
N GLY A 29 -16.52 -13.02 -1.38
CA GLY A 29 -16.87 -11.84 -0.60
C GLY A 29 -17.68 -12.12 0.67
N TYR A 30 -17.97 -13.38 0.97
CA TYR A 30 -18.77 -13.79 2.12
C TYR A 30 -18.00 -14.72 3.05
N ASP A 31 -17.96 -16.01 2.72
CA ASP A 31 -17.39 -17.05 3.57
C ASP A 31 -16.31 -17.90 2.89
N GLU A 32 -16.25 -17.90 1.57
CA GLU A 32 -15.19 -18.61 0.86
C GLU A 32 -13.99 -17.72 0.66
N PHE A 33 -12.84 -18.26 1.04
CA PHE A 33 -11.57 -17.55 0.98
C PHE A 33 -10.47 -18.56 0.72
N SER A 34 -9.65 -18.30 -0.27
CA SER A 34 -8.49 -19.12 -0.59
C SER A 34 -7.29 -18.24 -0.88
N ASN A 35 -6.18 -18.51 -0.22
CA ASN A 35 -4.94 -17.81 -0.46
C ASN A 35 -4.21 -18.47 -1.63
N ILE A 36 -3.91 -17.69 -2.66
CA ILE A 36 -3.26 -18.17 -3.87
C ILE A 36 -1.75 -17.92 -3.81
N LEU A 37 -1.34 -16.73 -3.40
CA LEU A 37 0.05 -16.31 -3.41
C LEU A 37 0.29 -15.29 -2.30
N ASP A 38 1.39 -15.43 -1.59
CA ASP A 38 1.90 -14.41 -0.66
C ASP A 38 3.32 -14.05 -1.06
N ASP A 39 3.59 -12.75 -1.15
CA ASP A 39 4.92 -12.22 -1.41
C ASP A 39 5.21 -11.06 -0.47
N TYR A 40 6.49 -10.84 -0.23
CA TYR A 40 6.97 -9.70 0.54
C TYR A 40 8.01 -8.96 -0.28
N TYR A 41 7.86 -7.64 -0.38
CA TYR A 41 8.79 -6.77 -1.09
C TYR A 41 9.37 -5.76 -0.14
N GLU A 42 10.64 -5.90 0.17
CA GLU A 42 11.37 -4.99 1.03
C GLU A 42 11.56 -3.66 0.32
N TYR A 43 11.31 -2.55 1.03
CA TYR A 43 11.60 -1.24 0.49
C TYR A 43 13.10 -1.10 0.26
N ASP A 44 13.49 -0.42 -0.83
CA ASP A 44 14.89 -0.05 -0.96
C ASP A 44 15.26 0.94 0.17
N LYS A 45 16.55 0.98 0.50
CA LYS A 45 17.02 1.77 1.62
C LYS A 45 16.69 3.24 1.47
N ASN A 46 16.79 3.77 0.26
CA ASN A 46 16.49 5.19 0.00
C ASN A 46 15.03 5.52 0.30
N LEU A 47 14.10 4.69 -0.17
CA LEU A 47 12.68 4.87 0.09
C LEU A 47 12.38 4.73 1.58
N GLN A 48 12.93 3.72 2.23
CA GLN A 48 12.75 3.50 3.66
C GLN A 48 13.25 4.69 4.47
N ASP A 49 14.45 5.19 4.15
CA ASP A 49 15.03 6.35 4.85
C ASP A 49 14.14 7.58 4.70
N GLN A 50 13.59 7.81 3.52
CA GLN A 50 12.69 8.94 3.28
C GLN A 50 11.39 8.81 4.07
N LEU A 51 10.83 7.61 4.14
CA LEU A 51 9.61 7.35 4.92
C LEU A 51 9.85 7.60 6.41
N VAL A 52 10.94 7.08 6.94
CA VAL A 52 11.29 7.23 8.36
C VAL A 52 11.55 8.69 8.70
N ARG A 53 12.26 9.42 7.85
CA ARG A 53 12.53 10.85 8.07
C ARG A 53 11.26 11.68 8.13
N LEU A 54 10.34 11.46 7.19
CA LEU A 54 9.09 12.19 7.20
C LEU A 54 8.20 11.81 8.38
N ARG A 55 8.16 10.53 8.75
CA ARG A 55 7.44 10.10 9.94
C ARG A 55 7.94 10.82 11.19
N ASP A 56 9.26 10.90 11.34
CA ASP A 56 9.87 11.54 12.51
C ASP A 56 9.73 13.07 12.49
N LEU A 57 9.63 13.66 11.30
CA LEU A 57 9.48 15.10 11.13
C LEU A 57 8.03 15.57 11.31
N VAL A 58 7.06 14.74 10.95
CA VAL A 58 5.64 15.11 10.97
C VAL A 58 5.03 14.70 12.30
N LEU A 59 5.00 15.63 13.25
CA LEU A 59 4.47 15.39 14.59
C LEU A 59 3.12 16.08 14.82
N THR A 60 2.75 17.03 13.98
CA THR A 60 1.50 17.80 14.10
C THR A 60 0.86 18.00 12.73
N LYS A 61 -0.39 18.46 12.74
CA LYS A 61 -1.10 18.86 11.51
C LYS A 61 -0.34 19.95 10.76
N LYS A 62 0.27 20.88 11.50
CA LYS A 62 1.07 21.97 10.91
C LYS A 62 2.25 21.40 10.12
N ASP A 63 2.91 20.39 10.67
CA ASP A 63 4.03 19.73 9.98
C ASP A 63 3.58 19.06 8.68
N LEU A 64 2.38 18.47 8.64
CA LEU A 64 1.81 17.92 7.41
C LEU A 64 1.70 18.99 6.33
N LEU A 65 1.21 20.17 6.69
CA LEU A 65 1.03 21.26 5.74
C LEU A 65 2.37 21.82 5.25
N GLN A 66 3.34 21.96 6.16
CA GLN A 66 4.67 22.50 5.83
C GLN A 66 5.49 21.58 4.94
N ASN A 67 5.23 20.27 4.99
CA ASN A 67 5.97 19.27 4.23
C ASN A 67 5.16 18.69 3.06
N SER A 68 4.13 19.39 2.60
CA SER A 68 3.19 18.88 1.61
C SER A 68 3.86 18.47 0.29
N GLU A 69 4.87 19.21 -0.17
CA GLU A 69 5.58 18.86 -1.42
C GLU A 69 6.41 17.59 -1.26
N LYS A 70 7.14 17.47 -0.15
CA LYS A 70 7.92 16.27 0.15
C LYS A 70 7.02 15.04 0.30
N LEU A 71 5.86 15.22 0.92
CA LEU A 71 4.88 14.16 1.08
C LEU A 71 4.33 13.70 -0.26
N ARG A 72 4.04 14.62 -1.18
CA ARG A 72 3.56 14.27 -2.51
C ARG A 72 4.59 13.51 -3.33
N GLU A 73 5.84 13.96 -3.28
CA GLU A 73 6.93 13.28 -3.99
C GLU A 73 7.14 11.87 -3.43
N LEU A 74 7.16 11.75 -2.11
CA LEU A 74 7.30 10.45 -1.45
C LEU A 74 6.10 9.55 -1.74
N GLU A 75 4.89 10.09 -1.73
CA GLU A 75 3.67 9.35 -2.09
C GLU A 75 3.77 8.77 -3.49
N ARG A 76 4.25 9.57 -4.45
CA ARG A 76 4.45 9.08 -5.82
C ARG A 76 5.46 7.94 -5.87
N ASN A 77 6.61 8.10 -5.22
CA ASN A 77 7.66 7.10 -5.21
C ASN A 77 7.18 5.81 -4.53
N LEU A 78 6.45 5.93 -3.44
CA LEU A 78 5.86 4.79 -2.73
C LEU A 78 4.85 4.06 -3.61
N THR A 79 3.98 4.81 -4.30
CA THR A 79 2.96 4.23 -5.17
C THR A 79 3.61 3.49 -6.34
N LEU A 80 4.66 4.04 -6.93
CA LEU A 80 5.40 3.39 -8.00
C LEU A 80 6.08 2.12 -7.51
N PHE A 81 6.57 2.09 -6.29
CA PHE A 81 7.12 0.89 -5.68
C PHE A 81 6.05 -0.21 -5.54
N HIS A 82 4.86 0.16 -5.10
CA HIS A 82 3.74 -0.77 -5.02
C HIS A 82 3.35 -1.32 -6.40
N ALA A 83 3.33 -0.45 -7.42
CA ALA A 83 3.03 -0.86 -8.79
C ALA A 83 4.06 -1.86 -9.30
N ASP A 84 5.33 -1.64 -9.01
CA ASP A 84 6.40 -2.55 -9.40
C ASP A 84 6.25 -3.91 -8.70
N ALA A 85 5.90 -3.90 -7.42
CA ALA A 85 5.65 -5.14 -6.66
C ALA A 85 4.47 -5.92 -7.27
N VAL A 86 3.39 -5.24 -7.62
CA VAL A 86 2.25 -5.88 -8.31
C VAL A 86 2.69 -6.49 -9.63
N ASN A 87 3.45 -5.75 -10.44
CA ASN A 87 3.92 -6.25 -11.73
C ASN A 87 4.83 -7.46 -11.58
N GLN A 88 5.69 -7.50 -10.57
CA GLN A 88 6.53 -8.65 -10.28
C GLN A 88 5.71 -9.88 -9.88
N SER A 89 4.69 -9.69 -9.04
CA SER A 89 3.81 -10.77 -8.63
C SER A 89 2.95 -11.28 -9.78
N LEU A 90 2.54 -10.43 -10.70
CA LEU A 90 1.78 -10.82 -11.89
C LEU A 90 2.60 -11.65 -12.88
N LYS A 91 3.92 -11.63 -12.79
CA LYS A 91 4.76 -12.55 -13.55
C LYS A 91 4.64 -13.99 -13.04
N LYS A 92 4.32 -14.16 -11.76
CA LYS A 92 4.13 -15.46 -11.12
C LYS A 92 2.69 -15.95 -11.22
N TYR A 93 1.73 -15.04 -11.29
CA TYR A 93 0.31 -15.34 -11.36
C TYR A 93 -0.30 -14.61 -12.55
N ARG A 94 -0.70 -15.36 -13.57
CA ARG A 94 -1.09 -14.78 -14.87
C ARG A 94 -2.59 -14.77 -15.14
N ASP A 95 -3.39 -15.29 -14.21
CA ASP A 95 -4.84 -15.24 -14.35
C ASP A 95 -5.37 -13.83 -14.07
N PRO A 96 -6.55 -13.48 -14.58
CA PRO A 96 -7.10 -12.13 -14.40
C PRO A 96 -7.30 -11.78 -12.94
N ILE A 97 -7.05 -10.51 -12.61
CA ILE A 97 -7.28 -9.91 -11.29
C ILE A 97 -8.49 -9.00 -11.39
N ASP A 98 -9.45 -9.17 -10.48
CA ASP A 98 -10.68 -8.38 -10.48
C ASP A 98 -10.52 -7.06 -9.73
N LEU A 99 -9.77 -7.05 -8.62
CA LEU A 99 -9.56 -5.83 -7.86
C LEU A 99 -8.26 -5.83 -7.06
N ILE A 100 -7.82 -4.63 -6.70
CA ILE A 100 -6.63 -4.39 -5.91
C ILE A 100 -7.02 -3.57 -4.68
N GLY A 101 -6.72 -4.11 -3.49
CA GLY A 101 -6.82 -3.38 -2.24
C GLY A 101 -5.51 -2.70 -1.92
N PHE A 102 -5.53 -1.38 -1.78
CA PHE A 102 -4.33 -0.57 -1.60
C PHE A 102 -4.46 0.28 -0.34
N HIS A 103 -3.66 -0.05 0.68
CA HIS A 103 -3.67 0.64 1.97
C HIS A 103 -2.74 1.86 1.98
N GLY A 104 -1.59 1.77 1.30
CA GLY A 104 -0.56 2.79 1.37
C GLY A 104 0.26 2.68 2.67
N GLN A 105 0.94 3.76 3.03
CA GLN A 105 1.80 3.80 4.21
C GLN A 105 1.34 4.90 5.16
N THR A 106 1.04 4.53 6.40
CA THR A 106 0.68 5.50 7.43
C THR A 106 1.92 6.28 7.85
N ILE A 107 1.86 7.60 7.74
CA ILE A 107 2.92 8.53 8.16
C ILE A 107 2.54 9.23 9.47
N PHE A 108 1.27 9.61 9.59
CA PHE A 108 0.81 10.38 10.73
C PHE A 108 -0.57 9.88 11.17
N HIS A 109 -0.70 9.63 12.46
CA HIS A 109 -1.98 9.28 13.06
C HIS A 109 -2.09 9.97 14.41
N ASN A 110 -3.07 10.88 14.55
CA ASN A 110 -3.33 11.57 15.81
C ASN A 110 -4.83 11.48 16.13
N PRO A 111 -5.24 10.51 16.97
CA PRO A 111 -6.65 10.34 17.31
C PRO A 111 -7.24 11.53 18.08
N ASN A 112 -6.41 12.27 18.81
CA ASN A 112 -6.87 13.47 19.55
C ASN A 112 -7.29 14.59 18.61
N GLU A 113 -6.60 14.75 17.50
CA GLU A 113 -6.96 15.71 16.44
C GLU A 113 -7.86 15.09 15.38
N LYS A 114 -8.20 13.79 15.52
CA LYS A 114 -9.00 13.02 14.58
C LYS A 114 -8.43 13.03 13.15
N ILE A 115 -7.10 12.93 13.05
CA ILE A 115 -6.38 13.01 11.79
C ILE A 115 -5.52 11.77 11.61
N THR A 116 -5.59 11.18 10.41
CA THR A 116 -4.68 10.14 9.95
C THR A 116 -4.20 10.52 8.56
N ASN A 117 -2.90 10.40 8.33
CA ASN A 117 -2.34 10.60 7.00
C ASN A 117 -1.69 9.30 6.53
N GLN A 118 -2.16 8.80 5.39
CA GLN A 118 -1.61 7.64 4.73
C GLN A 118 -1.12 8.04 3.35
N LEU A 119 0.12 7.66 3.04
CA LEU A 119 0.68 7.91 1.72
C LEU A 119 0.25 6.82 0.75
N GLY A 120 -0.20 7.23 -0.40
CA GLY A 120 -0.59 6.33 -1.48
C GLY A 120 -1.50 7.02 -2.46
N ASP A 121 -1.26 6.82 -3.74
CA ASP A 121 -2.06 7.39 -4.82
C ASP A 121 -2.71 6.26 -5.60
N GLY A 122 -3.96 5.93 -5.23
CA GLY A 122 -4.71 4.86 -5.86
C GLY A 122 -4.97 5.09 -7.34
N LYS A 123 -5.12 6.33 -7.75
CA LYS A 123 -5.31 6.67 -9.16
C LYS A 123 -4.06 6.40 -9.97
N LEU A 124 -2.90 6.76 -9.45
CA LEU A 124 -1.62 6.47 -10.10
C LEU A 124 -1.37 4.97 -10.18
N LEU A 125 -1.68 4.23 -9.11
CA LEU A 125 -1.51 2.78 -9.08
C LEU A 125 -2.35 2.07 -10.13
N SER A 126 -3.55 2.57 -10.42
CA SER A 126 -4.48 1.96 -11.35
C SER A 126 -4.09 2.12 -12.84
N GLN A 127 -3.15 2.97 -13.14
CA GLN A 127 -2.71 3.25 -14.51
C GLN A 127 -1.67 2.27 -15.06
#